data_15dd3e04407a11a290d3880f3a3725fe
#
_entry.id   15dd3e04407a11a290d3880f3a3725fe
#
_cell.length_a   1.000
_cell.length_b   1.000
_cell.length_c   1.000
_cell.angle_alpha   90.00
_cell.angle_beta   90.00
_cell.angle_gamma   90.00
#
_symmetry.space_group_name_H-M   'P 1'
#
loop_
_entity.id
_entity.type
_entity.pdbx_description
1 polymer ?
#
loop_
_entity_poly.entity_id
_entity_poly.type
_entity_poly.pdbx_seq_one_letter_code
_entity_poly.pdbx_strand_id
1 'polypeptide(L)'
;MTWRLSAWRGTVQVVALTVVLTGCAQAPKPMYHWEGYQRGVYEFLKGDGISADEQLNQMLAQAEKARGRDAALPPGFRAHVGLLQLQAGRVDEARDSFMAEKTAFPEASHYMDFLLAKMGAG
;
A
#
# COMPACT_ATOMS: atom_id res chain seq x y z
N MET A 1 -34.90 45.25 30.26
CA MET A 1 -33.70 45.47 29.39
C MET A 1 -32.62 44.41 29.57
N THR A 2 -32.79 43.40 30.42
CA THR A 2 -31.80 42.34 30.72
C THR A 2 -31.96 41.06 29.88
N TRP A 3 -33.05 40.89 29.16
CA TRP A 3 -33.35 39.64 28.44
C TRP A 3 -32.62 39.52 27.09
N ARG A 4 -32.18 40.64 26.50
CA ARG A 4 -31.48 40.59 25.21
C ARG A 4 -30.02 40.11 25.31
N LEU A 5 -29.39 40.32 26.46
CA LEU A 5 -27.97 39.90 26.66
C LEU A 5 -27.80 38.42 26.94
N SER A 6 -28.81 37.77 27.54
CA SER A 6 -28.75 36.32 27.82
C SER A 6 -28.93 35.47 26.56
N ALA A 7 -29.75 35.92 25.59
CA ALA A 7 -29.94 35.23 24.31
C ALA A 7 -28.67 35.29 23.45
N TRP A 8 -27.95 36.38 23.45
CA TRP A 8 -26.70 36.52 22.70
C TRP A 8 -25.56 35.67 23.27
N ARG A 9 -25.47 35.55 24.57
CA ARG A 9 -24.47 34.69 25.24
C ARG A 9 -24.69 33.21 24.94
N GLY A 10 -25.94 32.75 24.86
CA GLY A 10 -26.29 31.39 24.48
C GLY A 10 -25.95 31.08 23.04
N THR A 11 -26.23 32.02 22.11
CA THR A 11 -25.92 31.83 20.66
C THR A 11 -24.42 31.80 20.40
N VAL A 12 -23.64 32.66 21.07
CA VAL A 12 -22.18 32.65 20.94
C VAL A 12 -21.56 31.37 21.47
N GLN A 13 -22.07 30.82 22.58
CA GLN A 13 -21.59 29.54 23.14
C GLN A 13 -21.90 28.35 22.22
N VAL A 14 -23.08 28.30 21.61
CA VAL A 14 -23.46 27.23 20.67
C VAL A 14 -22.61 27.30 19.40
N VAL A 15 -22.36 28.48 18.83
CA VAL A 15 -21.51 28.68 17.68
C VAL A 15 -20.06 28.33 17.98
N ALA A 16 -19.53 28.67 19.16
CA ALA A 16 -18.19 28.29 19.59
C ALA A 16 -18.04 26.78 19.73
N LEU A 17 -19.05 26.09 20.27
CA LEU A 17 -19.04 24.62 20.44
C LEU A 17 -19.09 23.87 19.09
N THR A 18 -19.83 24.39 18.09
CA THR A 18 -19.88 23.78 16.75
C THR A 18 -18.59 23.94 15.98
N VAL A 19 -17.85 25.03 16.14
CA VAL A 19 -16.54 25.24 15.49
C VAL A 19 -15.47 24.29 16.02
N VAL A 20 -15.52 23.91 17.30
CA VAL A 20 -14.56 22.97 17.90
C VAL A 20 -14.77 21.51 17.38
N LEU A 21 -15.99 21.15 16.98
CA LEU A 21 -16.31 19.80 16.49
C LEU A 21 -15.92 19.56 15.01
N THR A 22 -15.63 20.61 14.24
CA THR A 22 -15.25 20.48 12.81
C THR A 22 -13.74 20.32 12.60
N GLY A 23 -12.93 20.29 13.65
CA GLY A 23 -11.46 20.35 13.57
C GLY A 23 -10.71 19.07 13.27
N CYS A 24 -11.34 17.91 13.01
CA CYS A 24 -10.63 16.61 12.94
C CYS A 24 -10.95 15.77 11.72
N ALA A 25 -11.08 16.32 10.52
CA ALA A 25 -11.56 15.55 9.37
C ALA A 25 -10.55 15.38 8.22
N GLN A 26 -9.26 15.50 8.42
CA GLN A 26 -8.31 15.09 7.39
C GLN A 26 -7.51 13.89 7.88
N ALA A 27 -7.93 12.70 7.44
CA ALA A 27 -7.10 11.52 7.58
C ALA A 27 -5.74 11.76 6.88
N PRO A 28 -4.59 11.50 7.51
CA PRO A 28 -3.29 11.65 6.88
C PRO A 28 -3.26 10.80 5.60
N LYS A 29 -2.70 11.37 4.52
CA LYS A 29 -2.51 10.63 3.26
C LYS A 29 -1.70 9.36 3.56
N PRO A 30 -2.18 8.17 3.20
CA PRO A 30 -1.43 6.94 3.45
C PRO A 30 -0.09 6.99 2.73
N MET A 31 0.98 6.57 3.43
CA MET A 31 2.34 6.56 2.90
C MET A 31 2.48 5.60 1.72
N TYR A 32 1.76 4.49 1.75
CA TYR A 32 1.82 3.42 0.75
C TYR A 32 0.48 3.14 0.11
N HIS A 33 0.53 2.69 -1.15
CA HIS A 33 -0.64 2.19 -1.88
C HIS A 33 -0.87 0.71 -1.56
N TRP A 34 -1.75 0.42 -0.61
CA TRP A 34 -2.07 -0.95 -0.15
C TRP A 34 -3.15 -1.66 -0.97
N GLU A 35 -3.88 -0.92 -1.80
CA GLU A 35 -5.03 -1.43 -2.54
C GLU A 35 -4.67 -2.68 -3.37
N GLY A 36 -5.40 -3.77 -3.17
CA GLY A 36 -5.23 -5.03 -3.90
C GLY A 36 -4.03 -5.89 -3.47
N TYR A 37 -3.00 -5.34 -2.83
CA TYR A 37 -1.79 -6.08 -2.46
C TYR A 37 -2.06 -7.22 -1.49
N GLN A 38 -2.77 -6.96 -0.41
CA GLN A 38 -3.07 -7.97 0.61
C GLN A 38 -3.91 -9.11 0.05
N ARG A 39 -4.85 -8.81 -0.83
CA ARG A 39 -5.65 -9.82 -1.54
C ARG A 39 -4.77 -10.67 -2.45
N GLY A 40 -3.89 -10.06 -3.24
CA GLY A 40 -2.96 -10.78 -4.12
C GLY A 40 -2.07 -11.77 -3.35
N VAL A 41 -1.50 -11.34 -2.23
CA VAL A 41 -0.72 -12.21 -1.35
C VAL A 41 -1.56 -13.37 -0.80
N TYR A 42 -2.78 -13.10 -0.37
CA TYR A 42 -3.69 -14.12 0.12
C TYR A 42 -4.02 -15.17 -0.95
N GLU A 43 -4.37 -14.75 -2.16
CA GLU A 43 -4.68 -15.65 -3.28
C GLU A 43 -3.46 -16.49 -3.69
N PHE A 44 -2.27 -15.90 -3.70
CA PHE A 44 -1.03 -16.60 -3.94
C PHE A 44 -0.77 -17.71 -2.92
N LEU A 45 -0.92 -17.40 -1.63
CA LEU A 45 -0.69 -18.36 -0.54
C LEU A 45 -1.76 -19.47 -0.49
N LYS A 46 -2.98 -19.15 -0.87
CA LYS A 46 -4.10 -20.09 -0.91
C LYS A 46 -3.94 -21.15 -2.01
N GLY A 47 -3.37 -20.78 -3.14
CA GLY A 47 -2.97 -21.69 -4.21
C GLY A 47 -4.13 -22.30 -5.01
N ASP A 48 -5.36 -21.81 -4.88
CA ASP A 48 -6.58 -22.34 -5.51
C ASP A 48 -7.29 -21.31 -6.40
N GLY A 49 -6.59 -20.39 -6.95
CA GLY A 49 -7.17 -19.27 -7.66
C GLY A 49 -6.76 -19.19 -9.12
N ILE A 50 -6.64 -17.95 -9.53
CA ILE A 50 -6.20 -17.53 -10.85
C ILE A 50 -4.72 -17.87 -11.10
N SER A 51 -4.33 -17.97 -12.35
CA SER A 51 -2.94 -18.28 -12.74
C SER A 51 -1.95 -17.23 -12.24
N ALA A 52 -0.66 -17.62 -12.16
CA ALA A 52 0.42 -16.70 -11.78
C ALA A 52 0.50 -15.50 -12.73
N ASP A 53 0.30 -15.69 -14.02
CA ASP A 53 0.28 -14.59 -15.01
C ASP A 53 -0.87 -13.61 -14.76
N GLU A 54 -2.05 -14.10 -14.41
CA GLU A 54 -3.18 -13.24 -14.12
C GLU A 54 -2.99 -12.47 -12.81
N GLN A 55 -2.48 -13.13 -11.76
CA GLN A 55 -2.11 -12.45 -10.52
C GLN A 55 -1.04 -11.39 -10.76
N LEU A 56 -0.02 -11.71 -11.56
CA LEU A 56 1.04 -10.78 -11.94
C LEU A 56 0.46 -9.54 -12.64
N ASN A 57 -0.43 -9.74 -13.62
CA ASN A 57 -1.08 -8.62 -14.33
C ASN A 57 -1.87 -7.72 -13.37
N GLN A 58 -2.58 -8.31 -12.40
CA GLN A 58 -3.30 -7.54 -11.37
C GLN A 58 -2.33 -6.73 -10.50
N MET A 59 -1.20 -7.31 -10.08
CA MET A 59 -0.19 -6.61 -9.29
C MET A 59 0.47 -5.47 -10.08
N LEU A 60 0.79 -5.69 -11.35
CA LEU A 60 1.33 -4.63 -12.21
C LEU A 60 0.34 -3.49 -12.43
N ALA A 61 -0.94 -3.78 -12.58
CA ALA A 61 -1.99 -2.76 -12.64
C ALA A 61 -2.08 -1.94 -11.35
N GLN A 62 -1.88 -2.55 -10.17
CA GLN A 62 -1.81 -1.82 -8.89
C GLN A 62 -0.56 -0.92 -8.82
N ALA A 63 0.57 -1.37 -9.34
CA ALA A 63 1.78 -0.55 -9.40
C ALA A 63 1.58 0.71 -10.28
N GLU A 64 0.89 0.57 -11.42
CA GLU A 64 0.55 1.71 -12.27
C GLU A 64 -0.43 2.69 -11.58
N LYS A 65 -1.42 2.18 -10.86
CA LYS A 65 -2.32 3.03 -10.06
C LYS A 65 -1.57 3.81 -8.98
N ALA A 66 -0.63 3.16 -8.28
CA ALA A 66 0.21 3.81 -7.29
C ALA A 66 1.03 4.95 -7.91
N ARG A 67 1.64 4.70 -9.08
CA ARG A 67 2.39 5.71 -9.85
C ARG A 67 1.51 6.88 -10.23
N GLY A 68 0.31 6.63 -10.74
CA GLY A 68 -0.64 7.68 -11.13
C GLY A 68 -1.15 8.54 -9.97
N ARG A 69 -1.00 8.06 -8.73
CA ARG A 69 -1.39 8.78 -7.50
C ARG A 69 -0.20 9.37 -6.74
N ASP A 70 1.00 9.25 -7.30
CA ASP A 70 2.25 9.61 -6.61
C ASP A 70 2.34 8.97 -5.20
N ALA A 71 2.00 7.68 -5.13
CA ALA A 71 2.01 6.88 -3.93
C ALA A 71 3.07 5.79 -4.01
N ALA A 72 3.80 5.57 -2.91
CA ALA A 72 4.82 4.52 -2.85
C ALA A 72 4.18 3.13 -2.79
N LEU A 73 4.87 2.14 -3.35
CA LEU A 73 4.51 0.73 -3.18
C LEU A 73 4.94 0.25 -1.78
N PRO A 74 4.11 -0.56 -1.10
CA PRO A 74 4.42 -1.02 0.25
C PRO A 74 5.60 -2.01 0.26
N PRO A 75 6.25 -2.18 1.44
CA PRO A 75 7.26 -3.22 1.62
C PRO A 75 6.72 -4.61 1.27
N GLY A 76 7.52 -5.40 0.57
CA GLY A 76 7.16 -6.73 0.10
C GLY A 76 6.41 -6.78 -1.23
N PHE A 77 5.93 -5.66 -1.75
CA PHE A 77 5.17 -5.63 -3.00
C PHE A 77 6.01 -6.14 -4.18
N ARG A 78 7.22 -5.61 -4.37
CA ARG A 78 8.11 -6.02 -5.46
C ARG A 78 8.64 -7.44 -5.26
N ALA A 79 8.84 -7.86 -4.01
CA ALA A 79 9.19 -9.24 -3.69
C ALA A 79 8.07 -10.20 -4.10
N HIS A 80 6.81 -9.85 -3.84
CA HIS A 80 5.66 -10.65 -4.26
C HIS A 80 5.53 -10.71 -5.79
N VAL A 81 5.71 -9.59 -6.48
CA VAL A 81 5.79 -9.54 -7.96
C VAL A 81 6.89 -10.49 -8.45
N GLY A 82 8.08 -10.47 -7.85
CA GLY A 82 9.18 -11.37 -8.21
C GLY A 82 8.82 -12.85 -8.03
N LEU A 83 8.10 -13.22 -6.97
CA LEU A 83 7.64 -14.61 -6.77
C LEU A 83 6.64 -15.04 -7.86
N LEU A 84 5.71 -14.16 -8.25
CA LEU A 84 4.78 -14.42 -9.35
C LEU A 84 5.51 -14.55 -10.69
N GLN A 85 6.53 -13.73 -10.93
CA GLN A 85 7.37 -13.80 -12.13
C GLN A 85 8.14 -15.13 -12.18
N LEU A 86 8.66 -15.62 -11.04
CA LEU A 86 9.28 -16.96 -10.98
C LEU A 86 8.29 -18.07 -11.34
N GLN A 87 7.08 -18.02 -10.81
CA GLN A 87 6.03 -19.00 -11.14
C GLN A 87 5.63 -18.94 -12.63
N ALA A 88 5.69 -17.76 -13.24
CA ALA A 88 5.43 -17.55 -14.65
C ALA A 88 6.66 -17.88 -15.54
N GLY A 89 7.78 -18.33 -14.97
CA GLY A 89 9.00 -18.65 -15.69
C GLY A 89 9.83 -17.43 -16.14
N ARG A 90 9.51 -16.23 -15.63
CA ARG A 90 10.18 -14.97 -15.98
C ARG A 90 11.34 -14.69 -15.01
N VAL A 91 12.38 -15.48 -15.10
CA VAL A 91 13.47 -15.52 -14.10
C VAL A 91 14.24 -14.19 -14.02
N ASP A 92 14.56 -13.57 -15.14
CA ASP A 92 15.32 -12.30 -15.17
C ASP A 92 14.50 -11.14 -14.58
N GLU A 93 13.21 -11.06 -14.93
CA GLU A 93 12.30 -10.06 -14.36
C GLU A 93 12.14 -10.23 -12.83
N ALA A 94 12.08 -11.47 -12.37
CA ALA A 94 12.01 -11.77 -10.94
C ALA A 94 13.27 -11.30 -10.20
N ARG A 95 14.44 -11.49 -10.79
CA ARG A 95 15.72 -10.98 -10.28
C ARG A 95 15.68 -9.47 -10.10
N ASP A 96 15.25 -8.77 -11.14
CA ASP A 96 15.13 -7.30 -11.11
C ASP A 96 14.15 -6.84 -10.03
N SER A 97 13.03 -7.54 -9.86
CA SER A 97 12.03 -7.23 -8.82
C SER A 97 12.59 -7.41 -7.41
N PHE A 98 13.36 -8.48 -7.14
CA PHE A 98 14.01 -8.69 -5.84
C PHE A 98 15.10 -7.66 -5.56
N MET A 99 15.88 -7.28 -6.57
CA MET A 99 16.88 -6.22 -6.43
C MET A 99 16.22 -4.85 -6.17
N ALA A 100 15.10 -4.56 -6.82
CA ALA A 100 14.34 -3.34 -6.61
C ALA A 100 13.72 -3.27 -5.19
N GLU A 101 13.23 -4.40 -4.67
CA GLU A 101 12.75 -4.50 -3.28
C GLU A 101 13.89 -4.23 -2.29
N LYS A 102 15.03 -4.90 -2.47
CA LYS A 102 16.22 -4.71 -1.63
C LYS A 102 16.70 -3.25 -1.62
N THR A 103 16.63 -2.58 -2.76
CA THR A 103 17.02 -1.17 -2.87
C THR A 103 16.04 -0.24 -2.16
N ALA A 104 14.73 -0.51 -2.32
CA ALA A 104 13.68 0.32 -1.71
C ALA A 104 13.56 0.10 -0.19
N PHE A 105 13.85 -1.12 0.27
CA PHE A 105 13.71 -1.56 1.67
C PHE A 105 14.97 -2.34 2.09
N PRO A 106 16.05 -1.64 2.49
CA PRO A 106 17.32 -2.29 2.88
C PRO A 106 17.19 -3.32 4.00
N GLU A 107 16.19 -3.18 4.87
CA GLU A 107 15.86 -4.14 5.92
C GLU A 107 15.42 -5.51 5.37
N ALA A 108 14.92 -5.57 4.14
CA ALA A 108 14.56 -6.82 3.46
C ALA A 108 15.77 -7.53 2.83
N SER A 109 16.98 -6.94 2.86
CA SER A 109 18.17 -7.42 2.13
C SER A 109 18.48 -8.88 2.39
N HIS A 110 18.45 -9.31 3.64
CA HIS A 110 18.77 -10.70 4.00
C HIS A 110 17.86 -11.72 3.29
N TYR A 111 16.56 -11.43 3.24
CA TYR A 111 15.59 -12.31 2.58
C TYR A 111 15.70 -12.21 1.06
N MET A 112 15.90 -11.02 0.52
CA MET A 112 16.09 -10.86 -0.94
C MET A 112 17.36 -11.56 -1.42
N ASP A 113 18.46 -11.47 -0.67
CA ASP A 113 19.70 -12.19 -0.99
C ASP A 113 19.52 -13.71 -0.95
N PHE A 114 18.74 -14.22 0.00
CA PHE A 114 18.38 -15.65 0.05
C PHE A 114 17.62 -16.07 -1.22
N LEU A 115 16.62 -15.30 -1.66
CA LEU A 115 15.85 -15.59 -2.87
C LEU A 115 16.75 -15.56 -4.12
N LEU A 116 17.56 -14.54 -4.25
CA LEU A 116 18.51 -14.37 -5.37
C LEU A 116 19.53 -15.51 -5.44
N ALA A 117 20.05 -15.95 -4.30
CA ALA A 117 20.97 -17.09 -4.23
C ALA A 117 20.30 -18.40 -4.68
N LYS A 118 19.03 -18.62 -4.30
CA LYS A 118 18.26 -19.79 -4.77
C LYS A 118 18.04 -19.81 -6.27
N MET A 119 17.89 -18.65 -6.91
CA MET A 119 17.76 -18.54 -8.36
C MET A 119 19.05 -18.86 -9.11
N GLY A 120 20.22 -18.64 -8.48
CA GLY A 120 21.53 -18.94 -9.07
C GLY A 120 21.99 -20.40 -8.86
N ALA A 121 21.28 -21.18 -8.05
CA ALA A 121 21.64 -22.57 -7.73
C ALA A 121 20.89 -23.61 -8.60
N GLY A 122 20.07 -23.18 -9.54
CA GLY A 122 19.39 -24.00 -10.56
C GLY A 122 19.97 -23.73 -11.92
#